data_782250824d05a5d7b7423af7ce8061ca
#
_entry.id   782250824d05a5d7b7423af7ce8061ca
#
_cell.length_a   1.000
_cell.length_b   1.000
_cell.length_c   1.000
_cell.angle_alpha   90.00
_cell.angle_beta   90.00
_cell.angle_gamma   90.00
#
_symmetry.space_group_name_H-M   'P 1'
#
loop_
_entity.id
_entity.type
_entity.pdbx_description
1 polymer ?
#
loop_
_entity_poly.entity_id
_entity_poly.type
_entity_poly.pdbx_seq_one_letter_code
_entity_poly.pdbx_strand_id
1 'polypeptide(L)'
;LMENENVYLKLVWEKVQSELKAKKTEIAGAEPEAEKMKTDADVPDAVAGFKERTNEKFHRIDGLGPADIESQVHDYVMDKIRDNGLDAEIIYVAVTGTRSRGLENKNSDIDVAVEYKGSIREDDFFDMLHEDGMTIAGIKLDINPITEGKTGTMENYLPAVEKHLEHKASDREKKKSVLKGIKEKCAGAKKSEPAKKKMKDHSSPCVIFYTDITGIQNKNNDYYCY
;
A
#
# COMPACT_ATOMS: atom_id res chain seq x y z
N LEU A 1 -20.89 58.81 17.94
CA LEU A 1 -21.49 57.48 17.72
C LEU A 1 -20.45 56.43 17.25
N MET A 2 -19.30 56.79 16.70
CA MET A 2 -18.28 55.87 16.21
C MET A 2 -17.28 55.36 17.28
N GLU A 3 -17.17 56.03 18.43
CA GLU A 3 -16.27 55.57 19.51
C GLU A 3 -16.76 54.35 20.29
N ASN A 4 -18.09 54.14 20.38
CA ASN A 4 -18.66 53.02 21.11
C ASN A 4 -18.56 51.65 20.41
N GLU A 5 -18.52 51.60 19.08
CA GLU A 5 -18.35 50.33 18.34
C GLU A 5 -16.96 49.74 18.53
N ASN A 6 -15.95 50.58 18.60
CA ASN A 6 -14.57 50.14 18.77
C ASN A 6 -14.30 49.55 20.18
N VAL A 7 -14.97 50.09 21.19
CA VAL A 7 -14.89 49.57 22.57
C VAL A 7 -15.59 48.21 22.70
N TYR A 8 -16.76 48.05 22.05
CA TYR A 8 -17.50 46.79 22.09
C TYR A 8 -16.73 45.67 21.39
N LEU A 9 -16.17 45.92 20.20
CA LEU A 9 -15.35 44.96 19.45
C LEU A 9 -14.10 44.55 20.25
N LYS A 10 -13.47 45.52 20.96
CA LYS A 10 -12.31 45.24 21.79
C LYS A 10 -12.66 44.35 22.99
N LEU A 11 -13.78 44.57 23.65
CA LEU A 11 -14.26 43.75 24.77
C LEU A 11 -14.63 42.34 24.32
N VAL A 12 -15.27 42.21 23.14
CA VAL A 12 -15.59 40.90 22.56
C VAL A 12 -14.33 40.16 22.21
N TRP A 13 -13.35 40.84 21.62
CA TRP A 13 -12.04 40.24 21.27
C TRP A 13 -11.26 39.77 22.50
N GLU A 14 -11.21 40.58 23.57
CA GLU A 14 -10.55 40.21 24.83
C GLU A 14 -11.24 39.02 25.50
N LYS A 15 -12.57 38.92 25.43
CA LYS A 15 -13.33 37.77 25.94
C LYS A 15 -13.05 36.50 25.15
N VAL A 16 -13.05 36.57 23.82
CA VAL A 16 -12.70 35.44 22.92
C VAL A 16 -11.27 34.96 23.17
N GLN A 17 -10.31 35.87 23.32
CA GLN A 17 -8.93 35.53 23.64
C GLN A 17 -8.78 34.87 25.02
N SER A 18 -9.54 35.31 26.00
CA SER A 18 -9.53 34.71 27.36
C SER A 18 -10.14 33.32 27.37
N GLU A 19 -11.25 33.10 26.63
CA GLU A 19 -11.87 31.78 26.48
C GLU A 19 -11.01 30.80 25.68
N LEU A 20 -10.33 31.26 24.61
CA LEU A 20 -9.34 30.49 23.86
C LEU A 20 -8.14 30.09 24.72
N LYS A 21 -7.68 31.02 25.58
CA LYS A 21 -6.56 30.76 26.49
C LYS A 21 -6.95 29.77 27.60
N ALA A 22 -8.19 29.86 28.12
CA ALA A 22 -8.73 28.92 29.10
C ALA A 22 -8.88 27.53 28.49
N LYS A 23 -9.47 27.40 27.28
CA LYS A 23 -9.55 26.11 26.55
C LYS A 23 -8.19 25.52 26.22
N LYS A 24 -7.21 26.37 25.83
CA LYS A 24 -5.85 25.91 25.55
C LYS A 24 -5.13 25.41 26.80
N THR A 25 -5.46 25.95 27.99
CA THR A 25 -4.92 25.50 29.28
C THR A 25 -5.62 24.22 29.75
N GLU A 26 -6.91 24.04 29.42
CA GLU A 26 -7.69 22.85 29.72
C GLU A 26 -7.23 21.66 28.81
N ILE A 27 -6.92 21.94 27.55
CA ILE A 27 -6.34 20.97 26.60
C ILE A 27 -4.88 20.65 26.96
N ALA A 28 -4.10 21.63 27.48
CA ALA A 28 -2.71 21.40 27.90
C ALA A 28 -2.59 20.69 29.27
N GLY A 29 -3.67 20.61 30.04
CA GLY A 29 -3.73 19.86 31.29
C GLY A 29 -4.23 18.43 31.14
N ALA A 30 -4.86 18.09 30.01
CA ALA A 30 -5.01 16.75 29.53
C ALA A 30 -3.79 16.42 28.69
N GLU A 31 -2.71 15.95 29.32
CA GLU A 31 -1.78 15.11 28.57
C GLU A 31 -2.66 14.01 27.97
N PRO A 32 -2.73 13.84 26.62
CA PRO A 32 -3.26 12.62 26.10
C PRO A 32 -2.38 11.55 26.76
N GLU A 33 -2.98 10.67 27.55
CA GLU A 33 -2.35 9.38 27.83
C GLU A 33 -1.96 8.90 26.43
N ALA A 34 -0.68 8.97 26.13
CA ALA A 34 -0.13 8.36 24.95
C ALA A 34 -0.55 6.90 25.09
N GLU A 35 -1.63 6.52 24.39
CA GLU A 35 -2.07 5.14 24.29
C GLU A 35 -0.83 4.41 23.83
N LYS A 36 -0.23 3.68 24.79
CA LYS A 36 0.97 2.91 24.57
C LYS A 36 0.60 1.91 23.49
N MET A 37 1.09 2.13 22.29
CA MET A 37 1.24 1.05 21.31
C MET A 37 1.66 -0.17 22.11
N LYS A 38 0.88 -1.26 22.02
CA LYS A 38 1.15 -2.50 22.77
C LYS A 38 2.63 -2.79 22.69
N THR A 39 3.27 -2.96 23.84
CA THR A 39 4.70 -3.26 23.90
C THR A 39 4.95 -4.57 23.17
N ASP A 40 6.14 -4.76 22.57
CA ASP A 40 6.52 -5.96 21.79
C ASP A 40 6.21 -7.30 22.50
N ALA A 41 6.01 -7.27 23.83
CA ALA A 41 5.65 -8.45 24.63
C ALA A 41 4.19 -8.95 24.43
N ASP A 42 3.29 -8.11 23.89
CA ASP A 42 1.86 -8.44 23.69
C ASP A 42 1.50 -8.70 22.23
N VAL A 43 2.48 -8.65 21.30
CA VAL A 43 2.25 -8.87 19.88
C VAL A 43 2.17 -10.38 19.61
N PRO A 44 1.08 -10.89 18.96
CA PRO A 44 1.00 -12.30 18.60
C PRO A 44 2.18 -12.75 17.73
N ASP A 45 2.68 -13.96 17.96
CA ASP A 45 3.83 -14.53 17.23
C ASP A 45 3.67 -14.47 15.71
N ALA A 46 2.46 -14.63 15.20
CA ALA A 46 2.17 -14.55 13.78
C ALA A 46 2.42 -13.13 13.21
N VAL A 47 2.03 -12.10 13.96
CA VAL A 47 2.22 -10.70 13.59
C VAL A 47 3.70 -10.32 13.67
N ALA A 48 4.36 -10.68 14.77
CA ALA A 48 5.80 -10.44 14.97
C ALA A 48 6.64 -11.10 13.86
N GLY A 49 6.41 -12.37 13.60
CA GLY A 49 7.12 -13.12 12.57
C GLY A 49 6.84 -12.60 11.15
N PHE A 50 5.63 -12.10 10.86
CA PHE A 50 5.33 -11.47 9.59
C PHE A 50 6.11 -10.15 9.41
N LYS A 51 6.14 -9.30 10.45
CA LYS A 51 6.87 -8.02 10.46
C LYS A 51 8.39 -8.23 10.32
N GLU A 52 8.96 -9.23 11.00
CA GLU A 52 10.38 -9.59 10.87
C GLU A 52 10.73 -9.92 9.42
N ARG A 53 9.97 -10.83 8.78
CA ARG A 53 10.16 -11.19 7.35
C ARG A 53 9.93 -10.01 6.41
N THR A 54 9.06 -9.08 6.78
CA THR A 54 8.85 -7.85 6.02
C THR A 54 10.08 -6.94 6.10
N ASN A 55 10.64 -6.74 7.30
CA ASN A 55 11.85 -5.95 7.51
C ASN A 55 13.05 -6.47 6.71
N GLU A 56 13.19 -7.80 6.57
CA GLU A 56 14.27 -8.43 5.81
C GLU A 56 14.15 -8.23 4.29
N LYS A 57 12.91 -8.25 3.77
CA LYS A 57 12.65 -8.32 2.32
C LYS A 57 12.19 -7.01 1.70
N PHE A 58 11.78 -6.05 2.50
CA PHE A 58 11.26 -4.78 2.04
C PHE A 58 12.36 -3.90 1.44
N HIS A 59 12.13 -3.40 0.23
CA HIS A 59 13.01 -2.40 -0.37
C HIS A 59 12.62 -1.01 0.12
N ARG A 60 13.55 -0.35 0.83
CA ARG A 60 13.32 0.99 1.40
C ARG A 60 12.83 1.98 0.34
N ILE A 61 11.85 2.79 0.72
CA ILE A 61 11.25 3.80 -0.13
C ILE A 61 11.74 5.17 0.37
N ASP A 62 12.60 5.83 -0.38
CA ASP A 62 13.20 7.11 0.01
C ASP A 62 13.85 7.08 1.41
N GLY A 63 14.50 5.96 1.73
CA GLY A 63 15.13 5.73 3.03
C GLY A 63 14.18 5.20 4.11
N LEU A 64 12.86 5.21 3.90
CA LEU A 64 11.87 4.74 4.85
C LEU A 64 11.80 3.21 4.83
N GLY A 65 11.78 2.60 6.03
CA GLY A 65 11.52 1.19 6.24
C GLY A 65 10.05 0.92 6.55
N PRO A 66 9.67 -0.36 6.76
CA PRO A 66 8.29 -0.73 7.09
C PRO A 66 7.79 -0.03 8.36
N ALA A 67 8.60 0.03 9.42
CA ALA A 67 8.22 0.68 10.67
C ALA A 67 7.94 2.18 10.52
N ASP A 68 8.72 2.88 9.67
CA ASP A 68 8.52 4.31 9.41
C ASP A 68 7.19 4.54 8.66
N ILE A 69 6.85 3.64 7.73
CA ILE A 69 5.58 3.67 6.99
C ILE A 69 4.41 3.37 7.91
N GLU A 70 4.53 2.32 8.74
CA GLU A 70 3.50 1.94 9.72
C GLU A 70 3.20 3.09 10.69
N SER A 71 4.24 3.79 11.17
CA SER A 71 4.07 4.96 12.04
C SER A 71 3.35 6.11 11.33
N GLN A 72 3.72 6.44 10.09
CA GLN A 72 3.05 7.50 9.33
C GLN A 72 1.58 7.16 9.04
N VAL A 73 1.28 5.88 8.74
CA VAL A 73 -0.09 5.41 8.53
C VAL A 73 -0.87 5.45 9.83
N HIS A 74 -0.29 5.01 10.95
CA HIS A 74 -0.91 5.09 12.26
C HIS A 74 -1.33 6.54 12.59
N ASP A 75 -0.40 7.50 12.44
CA ASP A 75 -0.69 8.90 12.74
C ASP A 75 -1.78 9.46 11.82
N TYR A 76 -1.75 9.15 10.52
CA TYR A 76 -2.79 9.53 9.57
C TYR A 76 -4.16 8.98 9.96
N VAL A 77 -4.23 7.69 10.31
CA VAL A 77 -5.49 7.04 10.69
C VAL A 77 -6.03 7.63 12.01
N MET A 78 -5.15 7.89 12.99
CA MET A 78 -5.52 8.54 14.25
C MET A 78 -6.06 9.96 14.02
N ASP A 79 -5.47 10.73 13.12
CA ASP A 79 -5.97 12.05 12.74
C ASP A 79 -7.39 11.93 12.13
N LYS A 80 -7.60 10.98 11.21
CA LYS A 80 -8.93 10.73 10.63
C LYS A 80 -9.98 10.33 11.67
N ILE A 81 -9.63 9.46 12.62
CA ILE A 81 -10.50 9.05 13.73
C ILE A 81 -10.88 10.27 14.56
N ARG A 82 -9.91 11.08 14.97
CA ARG A 82 -10.11 12.27 15.79
C ARG A 82 -10.95 13.34 15.08
N ASP A 83 -10.59 13.65 13.84
CA ASP A 83 -11.20 14.76 13.09
C ASP A 83 -12.66 14.46 12.71
N ASN A 84 -13.01 13.18 12.54
CA ASN A 84 -14.38 12.74 12.26
C ASN A 84 -15.13 12.25 13.51
N GLY A 85 -14.52 12.26 14.68
CA GLY A 85 -15.14 11.82 15.93
C GLY A 85 -15.57 10.35 15.90
N LEU A 86 -14.77 9.47 15.28
CA LEU A 86 -15.09 8.06 15.11
C LEU A 86 -14.87 7.29 16.41
N ASP A 87 -15.76 6.32 16.66
CA ASP A 87 -15.53 5.30 17.67
C ASP A 87 -14.70 4.17 17.06
N ALA A 88 -13.39 4.35 17.08
CA ALA A 88 -12.41 3.39 16.58
C ALA A 88 -11.08 3.52 17.34
N GLU A 89 -10.50 2.40 17.72
CA GLU A 89 -9.20 2.25 18.39
C GLU A 89 -8.29 1.38 17.52
N ILE A 90 -7.10 1.86 17.17
CA ILE A 90 -6.13 1.10 16.37
C ILE A 90 -5.45 0.06 17.26
N ILE A 91 -5.46 -1.20 16.83
CA ILE A 91 -4.82 -2.33 17.52
C ILE A 91 -3.45 -2.62 16.93
N TYR A 92 -3.37 -2.80 15.62
CA TYR A 92 -2.14 -3.10 14.87
C TYR A 92 -2.13 -2.42 13.52
N VAL A 93 -0.93 -2.04 13.07
CA VAL A 93 -0.64 -1.60 11.71
C VAL A 93 0.47 -2.46 11.15
N ALA A 94 0.33 -2.94 9.91
CA ALA A 94 1.35 -3.75 9.25
C ALA A 94 1.42 -3.47 7.75
N VAL A 95 2.63 -3.26 7.22
CA VAL A 95 2.87 -3.20 5.77
C VAL A 95 2.69 -4.60 5.19
N THR A 96 1.81 -4.71 4.20
CA THR A 96 1.41 -5.96 3.55
C THR A 96 1.72 -5.95 2.05
N GLY A 97 1.01 -6.75 1.27
CA GLY A 97 1.10 -6.77 -0.19
C GLY A 97 2.46 -7.18 -0.74
N THR A 98 2.67 -6.88 -2.01
CA THR A 98 3.87 -7.33 -2.76
C THR A 98 5.16 -6.70 -2.24
N ARG A 99 5.10 -5.47 -1.72
CA ARG A 99 6.26 -4.76 -1.15
C ARG A 99 6.79 -5.41 0.10
N SER A 100 5.92 -5.97 0.95
CA SER A 100 6.33 -6.67 2.17
C SER A 100 7.24 -7.88 1.91
N ARG A 101 7.31 -8.35 0.67
CA ARG A 101 8.13 -9.51 0.26
C ARG A 101 9.12 -9.21 -0.86
N GLY A 102 9.35 -7.92 -1.21
CA GLY A 102 10.24 -7.53 -2.31
C GLY A 102 9.75 -8.04 -3.67
N LEU A 103 8.46 -8.23 -3.84
CA LEU A 103 7.82 -8.71 -5.07
C LEU A 103 7.16 -7.58 -5.87
N GLU A 104 7.40 -6.35 -5.49
CA GLU A 104 6.81 -5.18 -6.14
C GLU A 104 7.35 -4.98 -7.55
N ASN A 105 6.62 -4.20 -8.32
CA ASN A 105 7.01 -3.62 -9.59
C ASN A 105 6.92 -2.08 -9.53
N LYS A 106 7.24 -1.39 -10.61
CA LYS A 106 7.27 0.08 -10.68
C LYS A 106 5.93 0.75 -10.36
N ASN A 107 4.83 0.03 -10.56
CA ASN A 107 3.47 0.56 -10.36
C ASN A 107 2.80 -0.05 -9.12
N SER A 108 3.53 -0.76 -8.28
CA SER A 108 2.97 -1.34 -7.07
C SER A 108 2.71 -0.26 -6.03
N ASP A 109 1.51 -0.26 -5.45
CA ASP A 109 1.12 0.57 -4.33
C ASP A 109 1.81 0.10 -3.04
N ILE A 110 1.65 0.85 -1.97
CA ILE A 110 2.04 0.45 -0.61
C ILE A 110 0.77 -0.04 0.07
N ASP A 111 0.64 -1.34 0.23
CA ASP A 111 -0.49 -1.97 0.92
C ASP A 111 -0.21 -1.97 2.43
N VAL A 112 -1.14 -1.46 3.25
CA VAL A 112 -1.05 -1.47 4.71
C VAL A 112 -2.36 -1.97 5.29
N ALA A 113 -2.30 -2.96 6.16
CA ALA A 113 -3.45 -3.40 6.93
C ALA A 113 -3.47 -2.69 8.29
N VAL A 114 -4.64 -2.24 8.71
CA VAL A 114 -4.89 -1.56 9.99
C VAL A 114 -5.98 -2.32 10.74
N GLU A 115 -5.61 -3.05 11.77
CA GLU A 115 -6.58 -3.67 12.67
C GLU A 115 -7.10 -2.62 13.64
N TYR A 116 -8.42 -2.52 13.74
CA TYR A 116 -9.07 -1.61 14.67
C TYR A 116 -10.23 -2.27 15.41
N LYS A 117 -10.60 -1.69 16.54
CA LYS A 117 -11.77 -2.05 17.32
C LYS A 117 -12.67 -0.82 17.42
N GLY A 118 -13.97 -0.98 17.19
CA GLY A 118 -14.93 0.12 17.25
C GLY A 118 -16.24 -0.20 16.57
N SER A 119 -17.09 0.80 16.44
CA SER A 119 -18.44 0.64 15.86
C SER A 119 -18.53 1.01 14.38
N ILE A 120 -17.50 1.69 13.81
CA ILE A 120 -17.48 2.03 12.41
C ILE A 120 -17.32 0.77 11.54
N ARG A 121 -18.04 0.70 10.42
CA ARG A 121 -17.96 -0.41 9.47
C ARG A 121 -16.66 -0.32 8.66
N GLU A 122 -16.05 -1.47 8.33
CA GLU A 122 -14.82 -1.53 7.52
C GLU A 122 -14.96 -0.78 6.19
N ASP A 123 -16.11 -0.93 5.50
CA ASP A 123 -16.33 -0.30 4.19
C ASP A 123 -16.36 1.23 4.30
N ASP A 124 -17.07 1.75 5.32
CA ASP A 124 -17.19 3.20 5.55
C ASP A 124 -15.83 3.78 5.98
N PHE A 125 -15.08 3.03 6.78
CA PHE A 125 -13.74 3.44 7.21
C PHE A 125 -12.74 3.38 6.04
N PHE A 126 -12.83 2.36 5.19
CA PHE A 126 -12.01 2.24 3.98
C PHE A 126 -12.22 3.44 3.05
N ASP A 127 -13.47 3.79 2.74
CA ASP A 127 -13.78 4.92 1.86
C ASP A 127 -13.21 6.23 2.43
N MET A 128 -13.35 6.47 3.74
CA MET A 128 -12.83 7.65 4.42
C MET A 128 -11.30 7.73 4.39
N LEU A 129 -10.60 6.61 4.57
CA LEU A 129 -9.13 6.57 4.52
C LEU A 129 -8.57 6.81 3.12
N HIS A 130 -9.38 6.56 2.08
CA HIS A 130 -8.97 6.75 0.67
C HIS A 130 -9.42 8.08 0.07
N GLU A 131 -10.24 8.86 0.77
CA GLU A 131 -10.78 10.13 0.28
C GLU A 131 -9.69 11.12 -0.14
N ASP A 132 -8.62 11.24 0.64
CA ASP A 132 -7.52 12.19 0.38
C ASP A 132 -6.45 11.65 -0.57
N GLY A 133 -6.48 10.37 -0.92
CA GLY A 133 -5.50 9.75 -1.80
C GLY A 133 -4.06 9.85 -1.26
N MET A 134 -3.83 9.47 0.00
CA MET A 134 -2.52 9.53 0.66
C MET A 134 -1.41 8.86 -0.15
N THR A 135 -0.23 9.49 -0.17
CA THR A 135 0.98 8.96 -0.81
C THR A 135 2.18 9.08 0.11
N ILE A 136 3.11 8.13 0.00
CA ILE A 136 4.44 8.20 0.65
C ILE A 136 5.50 8.17 -0.44
N ALA A 137 6.35 9.20 -0.48
CA ALA A 137 7.37 9.36 -1.53
C ALA A 137 6.81 9.24 -2.96
N GLY A 138 5.60 9.75 -3.19
CA GLY A 138 4.89 9.70 -4.49
C GLY A 138 4.30 8.35 -4.86
N ILE A 139 4.35 7.35 -3.97
CA ILE A 139 3.72 6.04 -4.16
C ILE A 139 2.39 6.06 -3.42
N LYS A 140 1.32 5.64 -4.11
CA LYS A 140 -0.01 5.55 -3.53
C LYS A 140 -0.05 4.58 -2.36
N LEU A 141 -0.72 4.98 -1.30
CA LEU A 141 -1.05 4.13 -0.17
C LEU A 141 -2.41 3.46 -0.38
N ASP A 142 -2.48 2.17 -0.06
CA ASP A 142 -3.70 1.39 0.00
C ASP A 142 -3.87 0.85 1.42
N ILE A 143 -4.74 1.53 2.20
CA ILE A 143 -4.95 1.26 3.62
C ILE A 143 -6.19 0.39 3.78
N ASN A 144 -6.00 -0.86 4.22
CA ASN A 144 -7.07 -1.83 4.43
C ASN A 144 -7.43 -1.92 5.92
N PRO A 145 -8.50 -1.26 6.38
CA PRO A 145 -8.99 -1.44 7.73
C PRO A 145 -9.62 -2.82 7.87
N ILE A 146 -9.27 -3.52 8.97
CA ILE A 146 -9.81 -4.84 9.30
C ILE A 146 -10.31 -4.86 10.74
N THR A 147 -11.39 -5.60 10.98
CA THR A 147 -11.97 -5.79 12.32
C THR A 147 -12.35 -7.24 12.53
N GLU A 148 -12.31 -7.69 13.79
CA GLU A 148 -12.65 -9.07 14.19
C GLU A 148 -14.03 -9.51 13.68
N GLY A 149 -14.99 -8.59 13.63
CA GLY A 149 -16.38 -8.86 13.25
C GLY A 149 -16.60 -9.15 11.75
N LYS A 150 -15.65 -8.80 10.86
CA LYS A 150 -15.81 -8.98 9.39
C LYS A 150 -14.61 -9.70 8.78
N THR A 151 -13.48 -9.03 8.64
CA THR A 151 -12.28 -9.61 7.98
C THR A 151 -11.49 -10.50 8.92
N GLY A 152 -11.58 -10.30 10.23
CA GLY A 152 -10.84 -10.99 11.26
C GLY A 152 -9.71 -10.16 11.85
N THR A 153 -8.97 -10.74 12.78
CA THR A 153 -7.82 -10.11 13.44
C THR A 153 -6.58 -10.15 12.54
N MET A 154 -5.60 -9.30 12.83
CA MET A 154 -4.30 -9.31 12.13
C MET A 154 -3.61 -10.68 12.22
N GLU A 155 -3.73 -11.35 13.35
CA GLU A 155 -3.19 -12.70 13.56
C GLU A 155 -3.73 -13.73 12.57
N ASN A 156 -5.00 -13.65 12.21
CA ASN A 156 -5.65 -14.53 11.24
C ASN A 156 -5.45 -14.06 9.79
N TYR A 157 -5.39 -12.75 9.58
CA TYR A 157 -5.28 -12.14 8.26
C TYR A 157 -3.88 -12.31 7.64
N LEU A 158 -2.81 -12.05 8.40
CA LEU A 158 -1.44 -12.07 7.87
C LEU A 158 -0.97 -13.43 7.34
N PRO A 159 -1.30 -14.58 7.95
CA PRO A 159 -0.97 -15.88 7.38
C PRO A 159 -1.62 -16.15 6.02
N ALA A 160 -2.84 -15.66 5.81
CA ALA A 160 -3.53 -15.77 4.53
C ALA A 160 -2.86 -14.89 3.45
N VAL A 161 -2.47 -13.67 3.81
CA VAL A 161 -1.68 -12.76 2.96
C VAL A 161 -0.34 -13.39 2.59
N GLU A 162 0.37 -13.96 3.55
CA GLU A 162 1.67 -14.61 3.33
C GLU A 162 1.56 -15.76 2.33
N LYS A 163 0.60 -16.65 2.52
CA LYS A 163 0.34 -17.76 1.59
C LYS A 163 0.05 -17.26 0.17
N HIS A 164 -0.73 -16.19 0.03
CA HIS A 164 -0.99 -15.59 -1.28
C HIS A 164 0.29 -15.04 -1.93
N LEU A 165 1.15 -14.38 -1.16
CA LEU A 165 2.42 -13.84 -1.65
C LEU A 165 3.42 -14.92 -2.04
N GLU A 166 3.46 -16.05 -1.31
CA GLU A 166 4.26 -17.22 -1.67
C GLU A 166 3.83 -17.81 -3.03
N HIS A 167 2.53 -17.95 -3.27
CA HIS A 167 2.01 -18.36 -4.57
C HIS A 167 2.43 -17.39 -5.68
N LYS A 168 2.29 -16.08 -5.47
CA LYS A 168 2.76 -15.06 -6.42
C LYS A 168 4.26 -15.16 -6.71
N ALA A 169 5.09 -15.40 -5.69
CA ALA A 169 6.53 -15.58 -5.83
C ALA A 169 6.85 -16.83 -6.69
N SER A 170 6.21 -17.96 -6.38
CA SER A 170 6.37 -19.21 -7.14
C SER A 170 6.00 -19.05 -8.62
N ASP A 171 4.88 -18.41 -8.90
CA ASP A 171 4.44 -18.18 -10.29
C ASP A 171 5.38 -17.22 -11.04
N ARG A 172 5.96 -16.23 -10.37
CA ARG A 172 6.96 -15.33 -10.95
C ARG A 172 8.23 -16.09 -11.31
N GLU A 173 8.69 -17.00 -10.46
CA GLU A 173 9.86 -17.84 -10.75
C GLU A 173 9.60 -18.82 -11.91
N LYS A 174 8.42 -19.45 -11.96
CA LYS A 174 8.02 -20.29 -13.10
C LYS A 174 8.04 -19.52 -14.42
N LYS A 175 7.47 -18.30 -14.43
CA LYS A 175 7.46 -17.42 -15.61
C LYS A 175 8.89 -17.04 -16.03
N LYS A 176 9.77 -16.68 -15.10
CA LYS A 176 11.19 -16.39 -15.40
C LYS A 176 11.91 -17.59 -16.01
N SER A 177 11.70 -18.79 -15.47
CA SER A 177 12.30 -20.04 -15.96
C SER A 177 11.86 -20.34 -17.39
N VAL A 178 10.56 -20.22 -17.70
CA VAL A 178 10.02 -20.41 -19.06
C VAL A 178 10.63 -19.39 -20.03
N LEU A 179 10.66 -18.11 -19.66
CA LEU A 179 11.25 -17.06 -20.50
C LEU A 179 12.75 -17.29 -20.77
N LYS A 180 13.50 -17.77 -19.77
CA LYS A 180 14.91 -18.13 -19.92
C LYS A 180 15.06 -19.28 -20.92
N GLY A 181 14.29 -20.34 -20.81
CA GLY A 181 14.30 -21.47 -21.75
C GLY A 181 13.95 -21.07 -23.20
N ILE A 182 13.01 -20.14 -23.39
CA ILE A 182 12.68 -19.60 -24.71
C ILE A 182 13.86 -18.79 -25.28
N LYS A 183 14.47 -17.90 -24.48
CA LYS A 183 15.63 -17.10 -24.90
C LYS A 183 16.83 -18.00 -25.33
N GLU A 184 17.10 -19.07 -24.59
CA GLU A 184 18.17 -20.03 -24.90
C GLU A 184 17.90 -20.78 -26.21
N LYS A 185 16.67 -21.22 -26.45
CA LYS A 185 16.25 -21.85 -27.70
C LYS A 185 16.38 -20.90 -28.90
N CYS A 186 15.96 -19.65 -28.76
CA CYS A 186 16.09 -18.64 -29.81
C CYS A 186 17.56 -18.27 -30.10
N ALA A 187 18.41 -18.23 -29.06
CA ALA A 187 19.86 -17.98 -29.25
C ALA A 187 20.57 -19.13 -29.98
N GLY A 188 20.15 -20.39 -29.74
CA GLY A 188 20.67 -21.56 -30.45
C GLY A 188 20.26 -21.62 -31.92
N ALA A 189 19.08 -21.13 -32.27
CA ALA A 189 18.58 -21.13 -33.65
C ALA A 189 19.32 -20.16 -34.61
N LYS A 190 20.04 -19.17 -34.07
CA LYS A 190 20.81 -18.19 -34.89
C LYS A 190 22.15 -18.69 -35.43
N LYS A 191 22.56 -19.92 -35.15
CA LYS A 191 23.86 -20.50 -35.59
C LYS A 191 23.78 -21.50 -36.75
N SER A 192 22.60 -21.79 -37.29
CA SER A 192 22.49 -22.56 -38.52
C SER A 192 22.50 -21.59 -39.72
N GLU A 193 23.65 -21.52 -40.47
CA GLU A 193 23.70 -20.83 -41.76
C GLU A 193 22.57 -21.35 -42.66
N PRO A 194 21.83 -20.49 -43.37
CA PRO A 194 20.86 -20.98 -44.33
C PRO A 194 21.60 -21.64 -45.49
N ALA A 195 21.43 -22.94 -45.64
CA ALA A 195 21.84 -23.66 -46.84
C ALA A 195 21.25 -22.95 -48.06
N LYS A 196 22.11 -22.45 -48.98
CA LYS A 196 21.74 -21.84 -50.25
C LYS A 196 20.97 -22.85 -51.12
N LYS A 197 19.65 -22.99 -50.87
CA LYS A 197 18.75 -23.64 -51.81
C LYS A 197 18.29 -22.61 -52.82
N LYS A 198 18.73 -22.78 -54.10
CA LYS A 198 18.20 -22.03 -55.24
C LYS A 198 16.68 -22.18 -55.24
N MET A 199 15.96 -21.17 -54.85
CA MET A 199 14.51 -21.08 -55.02
C MET A 199 14.23 -20.57 -56.44
N LYS A 200 13.46 -21.33 -57.17
CA LYS A 200 12.76 -20.89 -58.38
C LYS A 200 11.70 -19.88 -57.98
N ASP A 201 11.58 -18.84 -58.76
CA ASP A 201 10.58 -17.77 -58.65
C ASP A 201 9.17 -18.28 -58.39
N HIS A 202 8.59 -17.91 -57.27
CA HIS A 202 7.18 -17.65 -57.14
C HIS A 202 7.01 -16.47 -56.18
N SER A 203 6.57 -15.37 -56.75
CA SER A 203 6.29 -14.10 -56.14
C SER A 203 5.24 -14.21 -55.04
N SER A 204 5.66 -14.02 -53.79
CA SER A 204 4.83 -13.44 -52.70
C SER A 204 5.76 -12.92 -51.61
N PRO A 205 5.72 -11.65 -51.27
CA PRO A 205 6.57 -11.09 -50.22
C PRO A 205 6.01 -11.51 -48.87
N CYS A 206 6.73 -12.38 -48.16
CA CYS A 206 6.51 -12.59 -46.74
C CYS A 206 7.09 -11.37 -45.99
N VAL A 207 6.23 -10.47 -45.58
CA VAL A 207 6.58 -9.35 -44.71
C VAL A 207 6.66 -9.89 -43.30
N ILE A 208 7.87 -10.06 -42.77
CA ILE A 208 8.08 -10.38 -41.36
C ILE A 208 7.98 -9.06 -40.58
N PHE A 209 6.83 -8.83 -39.97
CA PHE A 209 6.71 -7.75 -38.99
C PHE A 209 7.41 -8.15 -37.69
N TYR A 210 8.49 -7.48 -37.35
CA TYR A 210 8.98 -7.42 -35.99
C TYR A 210 8.03 -6.50 -35.20
N THR A 211 7.09 -7.09 -34.50
CA THR A 211 6.36 -6.35 -33.47
C THR A 211 7.11 -6.57 -32.17
N ASP A 212 7.52 -5.46 -31.55
CA ASP A 212 7.96 -5.43 -30.15
C ASP A 212 6.90 -6.13 -29.29
N ILE A 213 7.34 -7.13 -28.53
CA ILE A 213 6.49 -7.83 -27.58
C ILE A 213 6.33 -6.93 -26.34
N THR A 214 5.59 -5.84 -26.50
CA THR A 214 4.94 -5.15 -25.40
C THR A 214 3.49 -5.62 -25.41
N GLY A 215 3.14 -6.43 -24.40
CA GLY A 215 1.90 -7.17 -24.33
C GLY A 215 0.66 -6.33 -24.57
N ILE A 216 -0.13 -6.74 -25.56
CA ILE A 216 -1.54 -6.37 -25.64
C ILE A 216 -2.31 -7.42 -24.85
N GLN A 217 -2.73 -7.05 -23.66
CA GLN A 217 -3.65 -7.84 -22.86
C GLN A 217 -5.06 -7.66 -23.44
N ASN A 218 -5.58 -8.70 -24.06
CA ASN A 218 -7.00 -8.73 -24.46
C ASN A 218 -7.82 -9.23 -23.26
N LYS A 219 -9.04 -8.70 -23.11
CA LYS A 219 -9.93 -8.93 -21.96
C LYS A 219 -10.34 -10.40 -21.72
N ASN A 220 -9.91 -11.34 -22.54
CA ASN A 220 -10.29 -12.74 -22.47
C ASN A 220 -9.14 -13.71 -22.21
N ASN A 221 -7.96 -13.23 -21.77
CA ASN A 221 -6.83 -14.11 -21.34
C ASN A 221 -6.32 -15.14 -22.38
N ASP A 222 -6.66 -15.00 -23.64
CA ASP A 222 -6.19 -15.91 -24.69
C ASP A 222 -4.98 -15.28 -25.39
N TYR A 223 -3.85 -15.97 -25.32
CA TYR A 223 -2.63 -15.62 -26.03
C TYR A 223 -2.67 -16.27 -27.41
N TYR A 224 -2.78 -15.49 -28.46
CA TYR A 224 -2.56 -15.98 -29.83
C TYR A 224 -1.13 -15.65 -30.25
N CYS A 225 -0.34 -16.69 -30.55
CA CYS A 225 0.90 -16.55 -31.29
C CYS A 225 0.57 -16.60 -32.78
N TYR A 226 0.88 -15.54 -33.49
CA TYR A 226 0.93 -15.53 -34.97
C TYR A 226 2.37 -15.54 -35.44
#